data_65396dc31a46870fba6bd2df70fd531f
#
_entry.id   65396dc31a46870fba6bd2df70fd531f
#
_cell.length_a   1.000
_cell.length_b   1.000
_cell.length_c   1.000
_cell.angle_alpha   90.00
_cell.angle_beta   90.00
_cell.angle_gamma   90.00
#
_symmetry.space_group_name_H-M   'P 1'
#
loop_
_entity.id
_entity.type
_entity.pdbx_description
1 polymer ?
#
loop_
_entity_poly.entity_id
_entity_poly.type
_entity_poly.pdbx_seq_one_letter_code
_entity_poly.pdbx_strand_id
1 'polypeptide(L)'
;MLSTIESINSVINNFIWGLPAMICIIGVGIVLSVKTRFIQIRKFPYAMKITIGRMLKKRKASDGALTPFQAVCTALAATVGTGNIAGVAGAIAIGGPGAVFWMWISAILGMCTKFSEVVLAVHFRETNNNGELVGGPMYYIKNSLNKHWHWLAYLFSALGVLTVFGTGNATQVNTITAALDSALINYNIISADSTHMINLIIGIIIMILIALIMIGGIKRIGRVTEKLIPFMAVLYIILAIGVVLVNINNVPAVFKSIFQGAFSPASVTGGAVGSFFMSMKKGVSRGIFSNEAGLGTGSIAHACADTSKPVKQGFFGIFEVFVDTIVICTLTALVILCSGVPVGYGQAAGAELTISGFTSTYGGWVSIFTAVAMCCFAFSTVIGWGLYGQRCIEFLFGPKATKPFMAAYSLVAVVGATMNLGLMWSIAETFNGLMVIPNLTAVFLLSNTVVQLLKDYFNGEGKIK
;
A
#
# COMPACT_ATOMS: atom_id res chain seq x y z
N MET A 1 -11.15 30.79 4.82
CA MET A 1 -10.45 29.79 5.66
C MET A 1 -10.28 28.43 4.94
N LEU A 2 -11.35 27.76 4.49
CA LEU A 2 -11.23 26.48 3.74
C LEU A 2 -10.38 26.62 2.48
N SER A 3 -10.60 27.64 1.65
CA SER A 3 -9.81 27.90 0.44
C SER A 3 -8.32 28.15 0.73
N THR A 4 -8.01 28.76 1.85
CA THR A 4 -6.62 28.99 2.29
C THR A 4 -5.97 27.67 2.69
N ILE A 5 -6.68 26.80 3.43
CA ILE A 5 -6.20 25.46 3.81
C ILE A 5 -5.97 24.62 2.56
N GLU A 6 -6.89 24.64 1.61
CA GLU A 6 -6.80 23.92 0.35
C GLU A 6 -5.59 24.39 -0.48
N SER A 7 -5.37 25.69 -0.58
CA SER A 7 -4.21 26.26 -1.28
C SER A 7 -2.89 25.85 -0.62
N ILE A 8 -2.77 25.96 0.71
CA ILE A 8 -1.56 25.54 1.44
C ILE A 8 -1.32 24.05 1.27
N ASN A 9 -2.37 23.24 1.44
CA ASN A 9 -2.28 21.79 1.28
C ASN A 9 -1.84 21.41 -0.15
N SER A 10 -2.38 22.07 -1.16
CA SER A 10 -2.01 21.83 -2.56
C SER A 10 -0.52 22.10 -2.82
N VAL A 11 0.02 23.20 -2.27
CA VAL A 11 1.46 23.52 -2.39
C VAL A 11 2.31 22.43 -1.74
N ILE A 12 1.98 22.02 -0.51
CA ILE A 12 2.72 20.99 0.22
C ILE A 12 2.59 19.64 -0.47
N ASN A 13 1.39 19.26 -0.90
CA ASN A 13 1.14 17.99 -1.60
C ASN A 13 1.91 17.92 -2.92
N ASN A 14 1.90 18.98 -3.72
CA ASN A 14 2.67 19.07 -4.97
C ASN A 14 4.18 19.00 -4.75
N PHE A 15 4.69 19.52 -3.63
CA PHE A 15 6.11 19.40 -3.27
C PHE A 15 6.45 17.95 -2.88
N ILE A 16 5.66 17.34 -2.01
CA ILE A 16 5.92 16.01 -1.45
C ILE A 16 5.74 14.88 -2.48
N TRP A 17 4.72 14.99 -3.33
CA TRP A 17 4.53 14.06 -4.46
C TRP A 17 5.14 14.60 -5.76
N GLY A 18 5.96 15.64 -5.64
CA GLY A 18 6.70 16.27 -6.72
C GLY A 18 8.07 15.66 -6.95
N LEU A 19 8.83 16.29 -7.85
CA LEU A 19 10.16 15.88 -8.24
C LEU A 19 11.15 15.72 -7.06
N PRO A 20 11.18 16.62 -6.05
CA PRO A 20 12.14 16.50 -4.95
C PRO A 20 11.98 15.22 -4.14
N ALA A 21 10.76 14.87 -3.75
CA ALA A 21 10.53 13.65 -2.97
C ALA A 21 10.77 12.39 -3.80
N MET A 22 10.39 12.40 -5.08
CA MET A 22 10.70 11.28 -5.97
C MET A 22 12.21 11.05 -6.12
N ILE A 23 13.01 12.13 -6.24
CA ILE A 23 14.48 12.03 -6.27
C ILE A 23 15.00 11.41 -4.97
N CYS A 24 14.48 11.82 -3.82
CA CYS A 24 14.86 11.26 -2.53
C CYS A 24 14.51 9.76 -2.43
N ILE A 25 13.28 9.38 -2.79
CA ILE A 25 12.82 7.99 -2.69
C ILE A 25 13.60 7.09 -3.65
N ILE A 26 13.71 7.49 -4.91
CA ILE A 26 14.48 6.75 -5.92
C ILE A 26 15.96 6.75 -5.56
N GLY A 27 16.51 7.88 -5.14
CA GLY A 27 17.92 8.03 -4.75
C GLY A 27 18.29 7.11 -3.59
N VAL A 28 17.50 7.10 -2.53
CA VAL A 28 17.71 6.16 -1.40
C VAL A 28 17.56 4.72 -1.87
N GLY A 29 16.55 4.40 -2.70
CA GLY A 29 16.38 3.07 -3.27
C GLY A 29 17.59 2.62 -4.11
N ILE A 30 18.19 3.50 -4.90
CA ILE A 30 19.42 3.24 -5.67
C ILE A 30 20.59 3.00 -4.71
N VAL A 31 20.81 3.88 -3.74
CA VAL A 31 21.91 3.74 -2.77
C VAL A 31 21.81 2.41 -2.02
N LEU A 32 20.62 2.05 -1.53
CA LEU A 32 20.39 0.77 -0.86
C LEU A 32 20.63 -0.40 -1.81
N SER A 33 20.14 -0.32 -3.05
CA SER A 33 20.33 -1.37 -4.06
C SER A 33 21.81 -1.59 -4.36
N VAL A 34 22.58 -0.52 -4.54
CA VAL A 34 24.03 -0.60 -4.78
C VAL A 34 24.76 -1.17 -3.56
N LYS A 35 24.48 -0.64 -2.36
CA LYS A 35 25.12 -1.11 -1.11
C LYS A 35 24.83 -2.58 -0.81
N THR A 36 23.63 -3.07 -1.10
CA THR A 36 23.23 -4.47 -0.92
C THR A 36 23.57 -5.35 -2.12
N ARG A 37 24.21 -4.79 -3.15
CA ARG A 37 24.54 -5.44 -4.43
C ARG A 37 23.29 -5.99 -5.12
N PHE A 38 22.26 -5.15 -5.22
CA PHE A 38 20.97 -5.49 -5.85
C PHE A 38 20.35 -6.77 -5.29
N ILE A 39 20.22 -6.84 -3.96
CA ILE A 39 19.70 -8.01 -3.24
C ILE A 39 18.32 -8.45 -3.78
N GLN A 40 17.46 -7.50 -4.12
CA GLN A 40 16.12 -7.71 -4.64
C GLN A 40 16.11 -8.44 -5.99
N ILE A 41 17.17 -8.34 -6.79
CA ILE A 41 17.33 -9.05 -8.07
C ILE A 41 18.13 -10.34 -7.85
N ARG A 42 19.33 -10.20 -7.27
CA ARG A 42 20.28 -11.32 -7.11
C ARG A 42 19.74 -12.46 -6.24
N LYS A 43 18.98 -12.15 -5.20
CA LYS A 43 18.39 -13.11 -4.27
C LYS A 43 16.87 -13.24 -4.40
N PHE A 44 16.31 -12.77 -5.53
CA PHE A 44 14.86 -12.86 -5.76
C PHE A 44 14.33 -14.31 -5.71
N PRO A 45 14.95 -15.31 -6.38
CA PRO A 45 14.49 -16.69 -6.26
C PRO A 45 14.53 -17.21 -4.82
N TYR A 46 15.55 -16.81 -4.05
CA TYR A 46 15.67 -17.16 -2.64
C TYR A 46 14.57 -16.50 -1.80
N ALA A 47 14.26 -15.21 -2.06
CA ALA A 47 13.16 -14.51 -1.42
C ALA A 47 11.83 -15.23 -1.66
N MET A 48 11.51 -15.57 -2.90
CA MET A 48 10.29 -16.32 -3.26
C MET A 48 10.23 -17.68 -2.59
N LYS A 49 11.32 -18.45 -2.63
CA LYS A 49 11.40 -19.78 -1.97
C LYS A 49 11.14 -19.70 -0.47
N ILE A 50 11.74 -18.73 0.22
CA ILE A 50 11.56 -18.56 1.67
C ILE A 50 10.13 -18.14 1.98
N THR A 51 9.60 -17.17 1.25
CA THR A 51 8.27 -16.60 1.52
C THR A 51 7.19 -17.61 1.24
N ILE A 52 7.13 -18.16 0.03
CA ILE A 52 6.14 -19.16 -0.36
C ILE A 52 6.29 -20.45 0.47
N GLY A 53 7.52 -20.92 0.70
CA GLY A 53 7.76 -22.08 1.51
C GLY A 53 7.34 -21.96 2.98
N ARG A 54 7.26 -20.73 3.51
CA ARG A 54 6.71 -20.46 4.85
C ARG A 54 5.20 -20.28 4.87
N MET A 55 4.63 -19.74 3.80
CA MET A 55 3.18 -19.63 3.63
C MET A 55 2.49 -20.98 3.72
N LEU A 56 3.14 -22.02 3.18
CA LEU A 56 2.61 -23.40 3.15
C LEU A 56 2.80 -24.17 4.48
N LYS A 57 3.58 -23.63 5.43
CA LYS A 57 3.84 -24.30 6.72
C LYS A 57 2.97 -23.72 7.83
N LYS A 58 2.03 -24.49 8.34
CA LYS A 58 1.28 -24.14 9.54
C LYS A 58 2.23 -23.99 10.74
N ARG A 59 2.32 -22.82 11.31
CA ARG A 59 3.08 -22.51 12.53
C ARG A 59 2.21 -21.70 13.48
N LYS A 60 2.33 -21.96 14.76
CA LYS A 60 1.75 -21.08 15.80
C LYS A 60 2.80 -20.02 16.16
N ALA A 61 2.40 -18.77 16.27
CA ALA A 61 3.24 -17.70 16.79
C ALA A 61 3.24 -17.76 18.33
N SER A 62 4.30 -17.24 18.93
CA SER A 62 4.38 -16.97 20.36
C SER A 62 3.31 -15.96 20.80
N ASP A 63 3.05 -15.88 22.10
CA ASP A 63 2.12 -14.87 22.62
C ASP A 63 2.64 -13.46 22.34
N GLY A 64 1.74 -12.56 21.94
CA GLY A 64 2.09 -11.19 21.60
C GLY A 64 2.75 -11.00 20.21
N ALA A 65 2.85 -12.05 19.39
CA ALA A 65 3.45 -12.00 18.07
C ALA A 65 2.52 -12.52 16.95
N LEU A 66 2.89 -12.23 15.71
CA LEU A 66 2.29 -12.79 14.51
C LEU A 66 3.21 -13.85 13.89
N THR A 67 2.64 -14.83 13.20
CA THR A 67 3.51 -15.65 12.32
C THR A 67 4.10 -14.76 11.21
N PRO A 68 5.26 -15.10 10.63
CA PRO A 68 5.81 -14.35 9.49
C PRO A 68 4.82 -14.20 8.32
N PHE A 69 3.95 -15.18 8.11
CA PHE A 69 2.90 -15.12 7.11
C PHE A 69 1.77 -14.15 7.51
N GLN A 70 1.31 -14.17 8.75
CA GLN A 70 0.34 -13.19 9.25
C GLN A 70 0.88 -11.77 9.17
N ALA A 71 2.15 -11.57 9.48
CA ALA A 71 2.78 -10.26 9.40
C ALA A 71 2.81 -9.72 7.95
N VAL A 72 3.20 -10.54 6.96
CA VAL A 72 3.15 -10.11 5.56
C VAL A 72 1.73 -9.92 5.05
N CYS A 73 0.77 -10.77 5.45
CA CYS A 73 -0.63 -10.56 5.10
C CYS A 73 -1.17 -9.26 5.71
N THR A 74 -0.75 -8.91 6.92
CA THR A 74 -1.17 -7.64 7.54
C THR A 74 -0.54 -6.43 6.84
N ALA A 75 0.72 -6.53 6.40
CA ALA A 75 1.35 -5.50 5.58
C ALA A 75 0.67 -5.40 4.20
N LEU A 76 0.46 -6.52 3.52
CA LEU A 76 -0.30 -6.57 2.26
C LEU A 76 -1.74 -6.07 2.41
N ALA A 77 -2.36 -6.24 3.57
CA ALA A 77 -3.69 -5.71 3.83
C ALA A 77 -3.72 -4.18 3.74
N ALA A 78 -2.67 -3.52 4.19
CA ALA A 78 -2.55 -2.07 4.09
C ALA A 78 -2.17 -1.60 2.68
N THR A 79 -1.29 -2.33 1.98
CA THR A 79 -0.75 -1.93 0.67
C THR A 79 -1.66 -2.33 -0.49
N VAL A 80 -2.17 -3.57 -0.49
CA VAL A 80 -3.08 -4.06 -1.55
C VAL A 80 -4.49 -3.56 -1.27
N GLY A 81 -4.81 -2.41 -1.83
CA GLY A 81 -6.04 -1.68 -1.58
C GLY A 81 -6.60 -1.00 -2.85
N THR A 82 -7.33 0.08 -2.63
CA THR A 82 -7.88 0.89 -3.72
C THR A 82 -6.82 1.49 -4.64
N GLY A 83 -5.58 1.65 -4.15
CA GLY A 83 -4.43 2.12 -4.92
C GLY A 83 -4.09 1.23 -6.11
N ASN A 84 -4.21 -0.08 -5.97
CA ASN A 84 -3.93 -1.05 -7.03
C ASN A 84 -4.98 -1.04 -8.15
N ILE A 85 -6.16 -0.51 -7.90
CA ILE A 85 -7.27 -0.44 -8.85
C ILE A 85 -7.42 0.99 -9.37
N ALA A 86 -7.88 1.90 -8.52
CA ALA A 86 -8.10 3.30 -8.88
C ALA A 86 -6.80 4.08 -9.11
N GLY A 87 -5.74 3.80 -8.33
CA GLY A 87 -4.45 4.46 -8.47
C GLY A 87 -3.77 4.14 -9.80
N VAL A 88 -3.84 2.89 -10.26
CA VAL A 88 -3.30 2.46 -11.56
C VAL A 88 -4.09 3.09 -12.71
N ALA A 89 -5.43 3.09 -12.62
CA ALA A 89 -6.29 3.75 -13.59
C ALA A 89 -5.96 5.25 -13.72
N GLY A 90 -5.82 5.94 -12.60
CA GLY A 90 -5.42 7.35 -12.56
C GLY A 90 -4.00 7.61 -13.10
N ALA A 91 -3.06 6.68 -12.86
CA ALA A 91 -1.72 6.77 -13.43
C ALA A 91 -1.74 6.68 -14.95
N ILE A 92 -2.49 5.73 -15.50
CA ILE A 92 -2.64 5.53 -16.95
C ILE A 92 -3.37 6.72 -17.58
N ALA A 93 -4.46 7.18 -16.99
CA ALA A 93 -5.25 8.27 -17.53
C ALA A 93 -4.47 9.59 -17.62
N ILE A 94 -3.70 9.94 -16.59
CA ILE A 94 -2.95 11.21 -16.57
C ILE A 94 -1.53 11.07 -17.12
N GLY A 95 -0.88 9.93 -16.88
CA GLY A 95 0.52 9.69 -17.26
C GLY A 95 0.69 8.89 -18.56
N GLY A 96 -0.41 8.40 -19.15
CA GLY A 96 -0.37 7.50 -20.29
C GLY A 96 0.06 6.08 -19.93
N PRO A 97 0.05 5.14 -20.89
CA PRO A 97 0.47 3.75 -20.68
C PRO A 97 1.88 3.63 -20.11
N GLY A 98 2.78 4.56 -20.46
CA GLY A 98 4.16 4.60 -19.98
C GLY A 98 4.30 4.76 -18.46
N ALA A 99 3.28 5.26 -17.76
CA ALA A 99 3.28 5.33 -16.31
C ALA A 99 3.47 3.95 -15.66
N VAL A 100 2.98 2.88 -16.31
CA VAL A 100 3.14 1.49 -15.85
C VAL A 100 4.61 1.08 -15.81
N PHE A 101 5.40 1.44 -16.83
CA PHE A 101 6.85 1.21 -16.84
C PHE A 101 7.53 1.87 -15.63
N TRP A 102 7.17 3.11 -15.34
CA TRP A 102 7.74 3.85 -14.21
C TRP A 102 7.27 3.31 -12.85
N MET A 103 6.09 2.72 -12.77
CA MET A 103 5.67 1.93 -11.60
C MET A 103 6.57 0.72 -11.40
N TRP A 104 6.95 0.00 -12.45
CA TRP A 104 7.89 -1.14 -12.34
C TRP A 104 9.27 -0.70 -11.85
N ILE A 105 9.81 0.39 -12.40
CA ILE A 105 11.09 0.93 -11.94
C ILE A 105 11.05 1.30 -10.46
N SER A 106 9.99 2.01 -10.03
CA SER A 106 9.81 2.36 -8.62
C SER A 106 9.67 1.13 -7.72
N ALA A 107 8.97 0.09 -8.18
CA ALA A 107 8.80 -1.15 -7.43
C ALA A 107 10.12 -1.94 -7.29
N ILE A 108 10.93 -2.03 -8.35
CA ILE A 108 12.24 -2.72 -8.31
C ILE A 108 13.16 -2.06 -7.28
N LEU A 109 13.19 -0.73 -7.23
CA LEU A 109 13.96 0.00 -6.22
C LEU A 109 13.29 -0.08 -4.85
N GLY A 110 11.96 0.03 -4.82
CA GLY A 110 11.14 -0.08 -3.62
C GLY A 110 11.26 -1.43 -2.91
N MET A 111 11.48 -2.53 -3.65
CA MET A 111 11.75 -3.83 -3.04
C MET A 111 12.98 -3.80 -2.12
N CYS A 112 14.04 -3.09 -2.50
CA CYS A 112 15.24 -2.96 -1.66
C CYS A 112 15.00 -2.02 -0.47
N THR A 113 14.25 -0.95 -0.68
CA THR A 113 13.87 -0.01 0.39
C THR A 113 13.02 -0.73 1.42
N LYS A 114 11.95 -1.42 1.00
CA LYS A 114 11.06 -2.19 1.88
C LYS A 114 11.83 -3.30 2.62
N PHE A 115 12.73 -4.01 1.92
CA PHE A 115 13.64 -4.99 2.55
C PHE A 115 14.40 -4.34 3.71
N SER A 116 15.00 -3.18 3.49
CA SER A 116 15.80 -2.47 4.48
C SER A 116 14.95 -2.00 5.67
N GLU A 117 13.78 -1.43 5.41
CA GLU A 117 12.79 -1.02 6.42
C GLU A 117 12.40 -2.19 7.33
N VAL A 118 12.06 -3.34 6.73
CA VAL A 118 11.67 -4.54 7.47
C VAL A 118 12.82 -5.11 8.28
N VAL A 119 14.05 -5.16 7.72
CA VAL A 119 15.25 -5.60 8.45
C VAL A 119 15.48 -4.74 9.69
N LEU A 120 15.45 -3.41 9.53
CA LEU A 120 15.65 -2.48 10.63
C LEU A 120 14.53 -2.59 11.68
N ALA A 121 13.27 -2.68 11.25
CA ALA A 121 12.13 -2.75 12.13
C ALA A 121 12.13 -4.02 12.99
N VAL A 122 12.55 -5.16 12.45
CA VAL A 122 12.68 -6.42 13.21
C VAL A 122 13.93 -6.41 14.10
N HIS A 123 15.02 -5.78 13.65
CA HIS A 123 16.28 -5.71 14.42
C HIS A 123 16.17 -4.83 15.65
N PHE A 124 15.54 -3.66 15.53
CA PHE A 124 15.45 -2.64 16.58
C PHE A 124 14.09 -2.62 17.31
N ARG A 125 13.26 -3.65 17.13
CA ARG A 125 11.97 -3.75 17.82
C ARG A 125 12.12 -3.94 19.33
N GLU A 126 11.05 -3.63 20.03
CA GLU A 126 10.93 -3.82 21.48
C GLU A 126 9.77 -4.79 21.80
N THR A 127 9.68 -5.17 23.06
CA THR A 127 8.48 -5.82 23.61
C THR A 127 7.81 -4.81 24.53
N ASN A 128 6.52 -4.54 24.30
CA ASN A 128 5.77 -3.61 25.13
C ASN A 128 5.35 -4.24 26.48
N ASN A 129 4.75 -3.44 27.35
CA ASN A 129 4.29 -3.88 28.68
C ASN A 129 3.21 -4.96 28.64
N ASN A 130 2.58 -5.19 27.49
CA ASN A 130 1.58 -6.22 27.27
C ASN A 130 2.20 -7.52 26.72
N GLY A 131 3.52 -7.59 26.56
CA GLY A 131 4.22 -8.72 25.98
C GLY A 131 4.15 -8.79 24.44
N GLU A 132 3.67 -7.74 23.78
CA GLU A 132 3.57 -7.71 22.32
C GLU A 132 4.84 -7.16 21.69
N LEU A 133 5.22 -7.72 20.53
CA LEU A 133 6.30 -7.18 19.71
C LEU A 133 5.87 -5.87 19.03
N VAL A 134 6.65 -4.82 19.23
CA VAL A 134 6.42 -3.49 18.67
C VAL A 134 7.67 -2.96 17.97
N GLY A 135 7.51 -2.37 16.81
CA GLY A 135 8.62 -1.86 16.01
C GLY A 135 8.13 -0.98 14.86
N GLY A 136 9.03 -0.62 13.98
CA GLY A 136 8.78 0.29 12.88
C GLY A 136 9.71 1.51 12.92
N PRO A 137 9.49 2.53 12.06
CA PRO A 137 10.35 3.70 11.97
C PRO A 137 10.61 4.40 13.29
N MET A 138 9.59 4.59 14.12
CA MET A 138 9.73 5.24 15.41
C MET A 138 10.69 4.49 16.34
N TYR A 139 10.71 3.16 16.30
CA TYR A 139 11.58 2.35 17.16
C TYR A 139 13.01 2.28 16.63
N TYR A 140 13.24 2.06 15.32
CA TYR A 140 14.63 2.05 14.86
C TYR A 140 15.28 3.45 14.85
N ILE A 141 14.51 4.54 14.71
CA ILE A 141 15.02 5.89 14.93
C ILE A 141 15.43 6.07 16.40
N LYS A 142 14.54 5.74 17.34
CA LYS A 142 14.78 5.88 18.78
C LYS A 142 15.94 5.02 19.26
N ASN A 143 16.04 3.77 18.79
CA ASN A 143 16.95 2.77 19.36
C ASN A 143 18.33 2.73 18.68
N SER A 144 18.52 3.41 17.55
CA SER A 144 19.78 3.33 16.80
C SER A 144 20.42 4.67 16.45
N LEU A 145 19.65 5.75 16.41
CA LEU A 145 20.16 7.07 16.10
C LEU A 145 20.45 7.88 17.36
N ASN A 146 21.35 8.87 17.23
CA ASN A 146 21.65 9.80 18.31
C ASN A 146 20.41 10.58 18.73
N LYS A 147 20.39 11.06 19.99
CA LYS A 147 19.27 11.80 20.58
C LYS A 147 18.77 12.98 19.73
N HIS A 148 19.67 13.63 18.96
CA HIS A 148 19.32 14.73 18.06
C HIS A 148 18.31 14.32 16.94
N TRP A 149 18.24 13.03 16.61
CA TRP A 149 17.35 12.51 15.58
C TRP A 149 16.03 11.97 16.14
N HIS A 150 15.89 11.86 17.47
CA HIS A 150 14.70 11.24 18.08
C HIS A 150 13.40 11.98 17.76
N TRP A 151 13.45 13.28 17.48
CA TRP A 151 12.28 14.06 17.06
C TRP A 151 11.64 13.50 15.79
N LEU A 152 12.42 12.87 14.90
CA LEU A 152 11.89 12.20 13.70
C LEU A 152 10.99 11.02 14.06
N ALA A 153 11.24 10.31 15.16
CA ALA A 153 10.39 9.21 15.62
C ALA A 153 9.02 9.73 16.07
N TYR A 154 9.01 10.84 16.80
CA TYR A 154 7.76 11.49 17.22
C TYR A 154 7.03 12.10 16.03
N LEU A 155 7.74 12.74 15.11
CA LEU A 155 7.16 13.27 13.87
C LEU A 155 6.52 12.16 13.03
N PHE A 156 7.23 11.05 12.80
CA PHE A 156 6.69 9.90 12.08
C PHE A 156 5.41 9.39 12.72
N SER A 157 5.41 9.20 14.04
CA SER A 157 4.26 8.68 14.76
C SER A 157 3.07 9.66 14.75
N ALA A 158 3.31 10.96 14.88
CA ALA A 158 2.26 11.97 14.82
C ALA A 158 1.62 12.02 13.42
N LEU A 159 2.44 12.05 12.36
CA LEU A 159 1.95 11.99 10.98
C LEU A 159 1.20 10.67 10.72
N GLY A 160 1.71 9.56 11.25
CA GLY A 160 1.06 8.26 11.16
C GLY A 160 -0.34 8.25 11.77
N VAL A 161 -0.52 8.80 12.97
CA VAL A 161 -1.84 8.92 13.61
C VAL A 161 -2.81 9.77 12.78
N LEU A 162 -2.34 10.87 12.19
CA LEU A 162 -3.18 11.73 11.34
C LEU A 162 -3.55 11.02 10.02
N THR A 163 -2.58 10.36 9.39
CA THR A 163 -2.76 9.67 8.11
C THR A 163 -3.77 8.53 8.20
N VAL A 164 -3.76 7.75 9.29
CA VAL A 164 -4.62 6.56 9.39
C VAL A 164 -6.12 6.90 9.44
N PHE A 165 -6.50 8.04 9.97
CA PHE A 165 -7.90 8.48 9.96
C PHE A 165 -8.39 8.82 8.55
N GLY A 166 -7.55 9.45 7.73
CA GLY A 166 -7.87 9.80 6.34
C GLY A 166 -7.61 8.63 5.39
N THR A 167 -6.35 8.48 4.94
CA THR A 167 -5.94 7.48 3.92
C THR A 167 -6.24 6.04 4.35
N GLY A 168 -6.04 5.73 5.64
CA GLY A 168 -6.21 4.38 6.17
C GLY A 168 -7.65 3.99 6.47
N ASN A 169 -8.58 4.95 6.64
CA ASN A 169 -9.96 4.65 7.03
C ASN A 169 -10.99 5.38 6.18
N ALA A 170 -11.20 6.69 6.39
CA ALA A 170 -12.33 7.42 5.81
C ALA A 170 -12.39 7.29 4.27
N THR A 171 -11.25 7.40 3.58
CA THR A 171 -11.20 7.28 2.13
C THR A 171 -11.49 5.85 1.65
N GLN A 172 -11.07 4.86 2.42
CA GLN A 172 -11.33 3.45 2.09
C GLN A 172 -12.81 3.13 2.25
N VAL A 173 -13.42 3.57 3.36
CA VAL A 173 -14.86 3.36 3.60
C VAL A 173 -15.70 4.11 2.56
N ASN A 174 -15.31 5.33 2.19
CA ASN A 174 -15.95 6.06 1.10
C ASN A 174 -15.88 5.31 -0.24
N THR A 175 -14.76 4.64 -0.51
CA THR A 175 -14.63 3.81 -1.71
C THR A 175 -15.54 2.57 -1.64
N ILE A 176 -15.72 1.97 -0.46
CA ILE A 176 -16.66 0.86 -0.27
C ILE A 176 -18.08 1.31 -0.58
N THR A 177 -18.51 2.43 0.01
CA THR A 177 -19.87 2.93 -0.23
C THR A 177 -20.10 3.29 -1.70
N ALA A 178 -19.16 3.99 -2.33
CA ALA A 178 -19.25 4.32 -3.75
C ALA A 178 -19.33 3.08 -4.66
N ALA A 179 -18.57 2.02 -4.35
CA ALA A 179 -18.61 0.77 -5.12
C ALA A 179 -19.96 0.03 -4.94
N LEU A 180 -20.49 0.00 -3.72
CA LEU A 180 -21.79 -0.60 -3.42
C LEU A 180 -22.94 0.21 -4.03
N ASP A 181 -22.93 1.55 -3.91
CA ASP A 181 -23.91 2.43 -4.52
C ASP A 181 -23.99 2.20 -6.03
N SER A 182 -22.82 2.19 -6.70
CA SER A 182 -22.72 1.95 -8.14
C SER A 182 -23.34 0.60 -8.51
N ALA A 183 -23.04 -0.47 -7.76
CA ALA A 183 -23.61 -1.79 -8.02
C ALA A 183 -25.13 -1.82 -7.79
N LEU A 184 -25.61 -1.28 -6.67
CA LEU A 184 -27.02 -1.29 -6.31
C LEU A 184 -27.88 -0.45 -7.27
N ILE A 185 -27.37 0.69 -7.73
CA ILE A 185 -28.03 1.55 -8.72
C ILE A 185 -28.08 0.85 -10.09
N ASN A 186 -26.96 0.25 -10.53
CA ASN A 186 -26.89 -0.47 -11.82
C ASN A 186 -27.89 -1.64 -11.90
N TYR A 187 -28.22 -2.26 -10.77
CA TYR A 187 -29.23 -3.32 -10.70
C TYR A 187 -30.65 -2.81 -10.37
N ASN A 188 -30.85 -1.49 -10.33
CA ASN A 188 -32.15 -0.86 -9.98
C ASN A 188 -32.71 -1.31 -8.62
N ILE A 189 -31.83 -1.64 -7.67
CA ILE A 189 -32.22 -2.03 -6.30
C ILE A 189 -32.50 -0.77 -5.47
N ILE A 190 -31.77 0.32 -5.73
CA ILE A 190 -31.93 1.60 -5.05
C ILE A 190 -31.97 2.74 -6.06
N SER A 191 -32.60 3.86 -5.67
CA SER A 191 -32.48 5.13 -6.37
C SER A 191 -31.30 5.95 -5.86
N ALA A 192 -30.81 6.89 -6.67
CA ALA A 192 -29.75 7.81 -6.27
C ALA A 192 -30.09 8.63 -5.01
N ASP A 193 -31.36 8.92 -4.79
CA ASP A 193 -31.83 9.69 -3.62
C ASP A 193 -31.76 8.89 -2.31
N SER A 194 -31.71 7.56 -2.39
CA SER A 194 -31.70 6.67 -1.22
C SER A 194 -30.28 6.34 -0.72
N THR A 195 -29.24 6.75 -1.43
CA THR A 195 -27.84 6.37 -1.14
C THR A 195 -27.38 6.84 0.24
N HIS A 196 -27.78 8.04 0.67
CA HIS A 196 -27.32 8.60 1.95
C HIS A 196 -27.68 7.72 3.17
N MET A 197 -28.93 7.22 3.23
CA MET A 197 -29.37 6.36 4.33
C MET A 197 -28.66 4.99 4.28
N ILE A 198 -28.49 4.44 3.08
CA ILE A 198 -27.80 3.16 2.88
C ILE A 198 -26.33 3.27 3.26
N ASN A 199 -25.68 4.35 2.88
CA ASN A 199 -24.29 4.62 3.24
C ASN A 199 -24.10 4.78 4.76
N LEU A 200 -25.04 5.38 5.46
CA LEU A 200 -25.05 5.43 6.92
C LEU A 200 -25.10 4.02 7.52
N ILE A 201 -26.01 3.16 7.02
CA ILE A 201 -26.14 1.77 7.49
C ILE A 201 -24.83 1.00 7.22
N ILE A 202 -24.29 1.10 6.01
CA ILE A 202 -22.99 0.48 5.63
C ILE A 202 -21.89 0.97 6.56
N GLY A 203 -21.79 2.29 6.79
CA GLY A 203 -20.80 2.89 7.69
C GLY A 203 -20.89 2.34 9.11
N ILE A 204 -22.09 2.17 9.66
CA ILE A 204 -22.31 1.57 10.98
C ILE A 204 -21.89 0.09 11.00
N ILE A 205 -22.21 -0.68 9.97
CA ILE A 205 -21.80 -2.09 9.87
C ILE A 205 -20.26 -2.17 9.85
N ILE A 206 -19.61 -1.36 9.02
CA ILE A 206 -18.15 -1.33 8.91
C ILE A 206 -17.52 -0.89 10.25
N MET A 207 -18.07 0.12 10.89
CA MET A 207 -17.64 0.59 12.22
C MET A 207 -17.64 -0.56 13.23
N ILE A 208 -18.73 -1.33 13.30
CA ILE A 208 -18.86 -2.48 14.20
C ILE A 208 -17.82 -3.54 13.86
N LEU A 209 -17.63 -3.88 12.58
CA LEU A 209 -16.65 -4.86 12.14
C LEU A 209 -15.23 -4.44 12.49
N ILE A 210 -14.86 -3.17 12.27
CA ILE A 210 -13.56 -2.61 12.66
C ILE A 210 -13.38 -2.73 14.16
N ALA A 211 -14.36 -2.28 14.95
CA ALA A 211 -14.29 -2.34 16.43
C ALA A 211 -14.09 -3.78 16.92
N LEU A 212 -14.86 -4.73 16.40
CA LEU A 212 -14.75 -6.15 16.77
C LEU A 212 -13.36 -6.73 16.46
N ILE A 213 -12.77 -6.37 15.30
CA ILE A 213 -11.45 -6.88 14.91
C ILE A 213 -10.36 -6.22 15.75
N MET A 214 -10.39 -4.89 15.90
CA MET A 214 -9.38 -4.13 16.63
C MET A 214 -9.33 -4.47 18.12
N ILE A 215 -10.49 -4.63 18.78
CA ILE A 215 -10.58 -5.05 20.19
C ILE A 215 -9.92 -6.42 20.40
N GLY A 216 -9.96 -7.30 19.42
CA GLY A 216 -9.30 -8.61 19.46
C GLY A 216 -7.77 -8.57 19.35
N GLY A 217 -7.19 -7.37 19.22
CA GLY A 217 -5.76 -7.12 19.18
C GLY A 217 -5.05 -7.75 17.98
N ILE A 218 -3.74 -7.73 18.04
CA ILE A 218 -2.86 -8.13 16.93
C ILE A 218 -3.13 -9.56 16.43
N LYS A 219 -3.47 -10.50 17.32
CA LYS A 219 -3.78 -11.89 16.94
C LYS A 219 -5.04 -12.01 16.08
N ARG A 220 -6.06 -11.17 16.35
CA ARG A 220 -7.29 -11.17 15.55
C ARG A 220 -7.06 -10.50 14.21
N ILE A 221 -6.34 -9.38 14.20
CA ILE A 221 -5.92 -8.70 12.98
C ILE A 221 -5.20 -9.70 12.07
N GLY A 222 -4.15 -10.38 12.57
CA GLY A 222 -3.40 -11.36 11.79
C GLY A 222 -4.25 -12.52 11.26
N ARG A 223 -5.20 -13.03 12.05
CA ARG A 223 -6.11 -14.12 11.60
C ARG A 223 -7.09 -13.68 10.52
N VAL A 224 -7.55 -12.45 10.56
CA VAL A 224 -8.43 -11.90 9.52
C VAL A 224 -7.65 -11.67 8.25
N THR A 225 -6.50 -11.01 8.33
CA THR A 225 -5.69 -10.66 7.15
C THR A 225 -5.10 -11.89 6.46
N GLU A 226 -4.67 -12.93 7.20
CA GLU A 226 -4.13 -14.16 6.60
C GLU A 226 -5.15 -14.95 5.77
N LYS A 227 -6.45 -14.74 5.99
CA LYS A 227 -7.52 -15.36 5.20
C LYS A 227 -8.01 -14.44 4.10
N LEU A 228 -8.22 -13.17 4.42
CA LEU A 228 -8.79 -12.19 3.49
C LEU A 228 -7.85 -11.90 2.33
N ILE A 229 -6.55 -11.68 2.61
CA ILE A 229 -5.58 -11.25 1.61
C ILE A 229 -5.35 -12.30 0.52
N PRO A 230 -5.04 -13.57 0.83
CA PRO A 230 -4.87 -14.57 -0.23
C PRO A 230 -6.16 -14.78 -1.03
N PHE A 231 -7.32 -14.78 -0.37
CA PHE A 231 -8.61 -14.95 -1.03
C PHE A 231 -8.85 -13.84 -2.06
N MET A 232 -8.78 -12.58 -1.64
CA MET A 232 -9.04 -11.45 -2.54
C MET A 232 -7.99 -11.33 -3.66
N ALA A 233 -6.70 -11.54 -3.34
CA ALA A 233 -5.64 -11.47 -4.32
C ALA A 233 -5.76 -12.55 -5.40
N VAL A 234 -5.98 -13.81 -5.01
CA VAL A 234 -6.13 -14.93 -5.95
C VAL A 234 -7.36 -14.72 -6.83
N LEU A 235 -8.49 -14.32 -6.25
CA LEU A 235 -9.72 -14.06 -7.00
C LEU A 235 -9.52 -12.94 -8.02
N TYR A 236 -8.91 -11.83 -7.61
CA TYR A 236 -8.59 -10.71 -8.50
C TYR A 236 -7.63 -11.13 -9.63
N ILE A 237 -6.56 -11.84 -9.29
CA ILE A 237 -5.55 -12.31 -10.26
C ILE A 237 -6.20 -13.23 -11.30
N ILE A 238 -7.04 -14.19 -10.89
CA ILE A 238 -7.71 -15.12 -11.80
C ILE A 238 -8.57 -14.36 -12.82
N LEU A 239 -9.37 -13.41 -12.36
CA LEU A 239 -10.26 -12.65 -13.25
C LEU A 239 -9.47 -11.68 -14.13
N ALA A 240 -8.43 -11.03 -13.61
CA ALA A 240 -7.57 -10.18 -14.41
C ALA A 240 -6.82 -10.95 -15.50
N ILE A 241 -6.30 -12.15 -15.17
CA ILE A 241 -5.70 -13.04 -16.16
C ILE A 241 -6.73 -13.45 -17.22
N GLY A 242 -7.97 -13.73 -16.84
CA GLY A 242 -9.03 -14.04 -17.78
C GLY A 242 -9.28 -12.91 -18.80
N VAL A 243 -9.31 -11.64 -18.37
CA VAL A 243 -9.39 -10.49 -19.29
C VAL A 243 -8.21 -10.49 -20.28
N VAL A 244 -7.00 -10.72 -19.77
CA VAL A 244 -5.79 -10.75 -20.61
C VAL A 244 -5.83 -11.89 -21.61
N LEU A 245 -6.28 -13.10 -21.20
CA LEU A 245 -6.38 -14.26 -22.08
C LEU A 245 -7.44 -14.07 -23.19
N VAL A 246 -8.60 -13.50 -22.86
CA VAL A 246 -9.62 -13.20 -23.87
C VAL A 246 -9.13 -12.17 -24.88
N ASN A 247 -8.30 -11.22 -24.44
CA ASN A 247 -7.73 -10.15 -25.27
C ASN A 247 -6.25 -10.38 -25.60
N ILE A 248 -5.79 -11.62 -25.70
CA ILE A 248 -4.36 -11.98 -25.85
C ILE A 248 -3.70 -11.34 -27.06
N ASN A 249 -4.44 -11.12 -28.15
CA ASN A 249 -3.96 -10.48 -29.38
C ASN A 249 -3.54 -9.02 -29.17
N ASN A 250 -4.10 -8.33 -28.15
CA ASN A 250 -3.79 -6.95 -27.84
C ASN A 250 -2.51 -6.82 -26.98
N VAL A 251 -2.10 -7.88 -26.31
CA VAL A 251 -0.98 -7.88 -25.34
C VAL A 251 0.33 -7.33 -25.96
N PRO A 252 0.79 -7.76 -27.15
CA PRO A 252 2.00 -7.23 -27.74
C PRO A 252 1.95 -5.73 -28.00
N ALA A 253 0.80 -5.24 -28.51
CA ALA A 253 0.59 -3.81 -28.77
C ALA A 253 0.56 -3.00 -27.47
N VAL A 254 -0.04 -3.55 -26.40
CA VAL A 254 -0.09 -2.91 -25.07
C VAL A 254 1.32 -2.81 -24.47
N PHE A 255 2.12 -3.88 -24.49
CA PHE A 255 3.51 -3.78 -24.03
C PHE A 255 4.32 -2.76 -24.84
N LYS A 256 4.16 -2.76 -26.17
CA LYS A 256 4.79 -1.73 -27.03
C LYS A 256 4.38 -0.32 -26.59
N SER A 257 3.08 -0.08 -26.33
CA SER A 257 2.59 1.22 -25.88
C SER A 257 3.12 1.61 -24.49
N ILE A 258 3.31 0.66 -23.57
CA ILE A 258 3.92 0.90 -22.26
C ILE A 258 5.38 1.35 -22.42
N PHE A 259 6.19 0.61 -23.17
CA PHE A 259 7.60 0.95 -23.36
C PHE A 259 7.78 2.24 -24.17
N GLN A 260 7.03 2.40 -25.25
CA GLN A 260 7.09 3.62 -26.07
C GLN A 260 6.55 4.83 -25.31
N GLY A 261 5.43 4.68 -24.59
CA GLY A 261 4.82 5.71 -23.78
C GLY A 261 5.66 6.13 -22.57
N ALA A 262 6.56 5.27 -22.09
CA ALA A 262 7.46 5.62 -21.00
C ALA A 262 8.42 6.76 -21.34
N PHE A 263 8.84 6.85 -22.60
CA PHE A 263 9.83 7.83 -23.07
C PHE A 263 9.23 8.86 -24.05
N SER A 264 8.15 8.51 -24.73
CA SER A 264 7.45 9.35 -25.70
C SER A 264 5.93 9.27 -25.53
N PRO A 265 5.38 9.71 -24.38
CA PRO A 265 3.96 9.54 -24.07
C PRO A 265 3.03 10.21 -25.11
N ALA A 266 3.42 11.35 -25.66
CA ALA A 266 2.64 12.05 -26.69
C ALA A 266 2.34 11.19 -27.92
N SER A 267 3.28 10.32 -28.30
CA SER A 267 3.13 9.45 -29.48
C SER A 267 2.08 8.34 -29.31
N VAL A 268 1.76 7.98 -28.05
CA VAL A 268 0.80 6.90 -27.72
C VAL A 268 -0.54 7.45 -27.22
N THR A 269 -0.58 8.71 -26.80
CA THR A 269 -1.78 9.35 -26.23
C THR A 269 -2.38 10.43 -27.14
N GLY A 270 -1.92 10.51 -28.40
CA GLY A 270 -2.37 11.54 -29.33
C GLY A 270 -2.03 12.96 -28.89
N GLY A 271 -0.95 13.14 -28.12
CA GLY A 271 -0.53 14.44 -27.59
C GLY A 271 -1.15 14.83 -26.25
N ALA A 272 -2.16 14.10 -25.75
CA ALA A 272 -2.82 14.42 -24.48
C ALA A 272 -1.88 14.38 -23.26
N VAL A 273 -0.87 13.49 -23.28
CA VAL A 273 0.22 13.45 -22.30
C VAL A 273 1.49 13.96 -22.99
N GLY A 274 1.73 15.26 -22.87
CA GLY A 274 2.79 15.94 -23.64
C GLY A 274 4.21 15.76 -23.09
N SER A 275 4.40 15.23 -21.88
CA SER A 275 5.70 15.23 -21.20
C SER A 275 6.08 13.86 -20.64
N PHE A 276 7.31 13.43 -20.96
CA PHE A 276 7.99 12.32 -20.32
C PHE A 276 7.96 12.40 -18.78
N PHE A 277 8.22 13.60 -18.24
CA PHE A 277 8.19 13.82 -16.80
C PHE A 277 6.81 13.57 -16.19
N MET A 278 5.72 13.83 -16.91
CA MET A 278 4.36 13.55 -16.45
C MET A 278 4.14 12.05 -16.27
N SER A 279 4.52 11.26 -17.28
CA SER A 279 4.43 9.80 -17.25
C SER A 279 5.27 9.24 -16.10
N MET A 280 6.52 9.67 -15.97
CA MET A 280 7.43 9.28 -14.90
C MET A 280 6.88 9.67 -13.51
N LYS A 281 6.49 10.93 -13.34
CA LYS A 281 5.94 11.44 -12.06
C LYS A 281 4.72 10.63 -11.62
N LYS A 282 3.77 10.39 -12.54
CA LYS A 282 2.54 9.66 -12.21
C LYS A 282 2.80 8.19 -11.93
N GLY A 283 3.66 7.56 -12.73
CA GLY A 283 4.04 6.16 -12.51
C GLY A 283 4.76 5.93 -11.19
N VAL A 284 5.82 6.69 -10.92
CA VAL A 284 6.59 6.58 -9.66
C VAL A 284 5.72 6.89 -8.44
N SER A 285 4.99 8.01 -8.46
CA SER A 285 4.14 8.42 -7.33
C SER A 285 3.07 7.36 -7.01
N ARG A 286 2.38 6.84 -8.02
CA ARG A 286 1.33 5.84 -7.80
C ARG A 286 1.89 4.46 -7.46
N GLY A 287 3.08 4.10 -7.97
CA GLY A 287 3.80 2.90 -7.55
C GLY A 287 4.15 2.93 -6.06
N ILE A 288 4.73 4.04 -5.58
CA ILE A 288 5.09 4.22 -4.18
C ILE A 288 3.85 4.28 -3.29
N PHE A 289 2.81 4.99 -3.73
CA PHE A 289 1.54 5.07 -2.99
C PHE A 289 0.90 3.69 -2.80
N SER A 290 1.02 2.80 -3.80
CA SER A 290 0.50 1.43 -3.73
C SER A 290 1.31 0.56 -2.77
N ASN A 291 2.63 0.44 -2.99
CA ASN A 291 3.48 -0.51 -2.25
C ASN A 291 4.05 0.03 -0.93
N GLU A 292 3.85 1.32 -0.63
CA GLU A 292 4.32 1.99 0.58
C GLU A 292 5.84 1.87 0.84
N ALA A 293 6.66 1.57 -0.18
CA ALA A 293 8.11 1.51 -0.01
C ALA A 293 8.69 2.92 0.14
N GLY A 294 9.40 3.15 1.23
CA GLY A 294 9.89 4.47 1.62
C GLY A 294 8.99 5.21 2.61
N LEU A 295 7.74 4.77 2.81
CA LEU A 295 6.85 5.29 3.85
C LEU A 295 7.17 4.73 5.23
N GLY A 296 7.70 3.49 5.30
CA GLY A 296 8.03 2.81 6.54
C GLY A 296 6.86 2.11 7.23
N THR A 297 5.63 2.37 6.81
CA THR A 297 4.39 1.89 7.43
C THR A 297 4.32 0.37 7.49
N GLY A 298 4.53 -0.34 6.38
CA GLY A 298 4.50 -1.80 6.32
C GLY A 298 5.48 -2.48 7.26
N SER A 299 6.61 -1.83 7.57
CA SER A 299 7.60 -2.34 8.50
C SER A 299 7.07 -2.52 9.93
N ILE A 300 6.02 -1.78 10.31
CA ILE A 300 5.32 -1.88 11.61
C ILE A 300 4.67 -3.27 11.77
N ALA A 301 3.98 -3.75 10.73
CA ALA A 301 3.37 -5.08 10.76
C ALA A 301 4.45 -6.18 10.77
N HIS A 302 5.51 -6.02 9.96
CA HIS A 302 6.62 -6.97 9.91
C HIS A 302 7.40 -7.06 11.22
N ALA A 303 7.51 -5.98 11.98
CA ALA A 303 8.16 -5.98 13.29
C ALA A 303 7.47 -6.91 14.30
N CYS A 304 6.16 -7.13 14.13
CA CYS A 304 5.38 -8.03 14.97
C CYS A 304 5.58 -9.53 14.64
N ALA A 305 6.39 -9.87 13.62
CA ALA A 305 6.61 -11.25 13.21
C ALA A 305 7.44 -12.05 14.23
N ASP A 306 6.98 -13.25 14.56
CA ASP A 306 7.72 -14.21 15.40
C ASP A 306 8.93 -14.78 14.63
N THR A 307 10.01 -14.04 14.62
CA THR A 307 11.28 -14.42 13.99
C THR A 307 12.46 -13.81 14.73
N SER A 308 13.53 -14.57 14.86
CA SER A 308 14.82 -14.12 15.39
C SER A 308 15.78 -13.62 14.31
N LYS A 309 15.39 -13.73 13.02
CA LYS A 309 16.26 -13.42 11.88
C LYS A 309 15.70 -12.24 11.09
N PRO A 310 16.16 -10.98 11.34
CA PRO A 310 15.65 -9.77 10.67
C PRO A 310 15.72 -9.85 9.13
N VAL A 311 16.85 -10.28 8.59
CA VAL A 311 17.07 -10.42 7.14
C VAL A 311 16.07 -11.38 6.50
N LYS A 312 15.74 -12.47 7.20
CA LYS A 312 14.76 -13.43 6.71
C LYS A 312 13.35 -12.83 6.60
N GLN A 313 12.99 -11.94 7.53
CA GLN A 313 11.75 -11.17 7.43
C GLN A 313 11.82 -10.09 6.35
N GLY A 314 13.01 -9.49 6.12
CA GLY A 314 13.22 -8.54 5.04
C GLY A 314 12.86 -9.09 3.66
N PHE A 315 13.11 -10.38 3.39
CA PHE A 315 12.70 -11.01 2.14
C PHE A 315 11.19 -11.05 1.92
N PHE A 316 10.38 -11.04 3.01
CA PHE A 316 8.93 -10.88 2.88
C PHE A 316 8.55 -9.46 2.41
N GLY A 317 9.35 -8.44 2.75
CA GLY A 317 9.18 -7.08 2.20
C GLY A 317 9.43 -7.01 0.69
N ILE A 318 10.42 -7.77 0.15
CA ILE A 318 10.60 -7.92 -1.30
C ILE A 318 9.37 -8.57 -1.95
N PHE A 319 8.85 -9.63 -1.35
CA PHE A 319 7.67 -10.34 -1.82
C PHE A 319 6.42 -9.43 -1.80
N GLU A 320 6.24 -8.64 -0.74
CA GLU A 320 5.15 -7.70 -0.59
C GLU A 320 5.08 -6.71 -1.76
N VAL A 321 6.18 -6.00 -2.04
CA VAL A 321 6.24 -5.02 -3.14
C VAL A 321 6.10 -5.71 -4.51
N PHE A 322 6.65 -6.91 -4.67
CA PHE A 322 6.52 -7.69 -5.90
C PHE A 322 5.06 -8.04 -6.17
N VAL A 323 4.35 -8.60 -5.19
CA VAL A 323 2.94 -8.98 -5.34
C VAL A 323 2.07 -7.74 -5.56
N ASP A 324 2.26 -6.69 -4.77
CA ASP A 324 1.48 -5.47 -4.86
C ASP A 324 1.61 -4.80 -6.24
N THR A 325 2.82 -4.47 -6.63
CA THR A 325 3.03 -3.60 -7.80
C THR A 325 3.35 -4.38 -9.07
N ILE A 326 4.29 -5.33 -9.01
CA ILE A 326 4.69 -6.06 -10.23
C ILE A 326 3.57 -7.01 -10.67
N VAL A 327 2.85 -7.64 -9.74
CA VAL A 327 1.75 -8.55 -10.10
C VAL A 327 0.42 -7.80 -10.21
N ILE A 328 -0.12 -7.28 -9.11
CA ILE A 328 -1.49 -6.77 -9.07
C ILE A 328 -1.65 -5.49 -9.88
N CYS A 329 -0.77 -4.48 -9.70
CA CYS A 329 -0.89 -3.25 -10.49
C CYS A 329 -0.65 -3.49 -11.99
N THR A 330 0.25 -4.41 -12.37
CA THR A 330 0.45 -4.78 -13.77
C THR A 330 -0.79 -5.44 -14.35
N LEU A 331 -1.41 -6.37 -13.63
CA LEU A 331 -2.66 -7.00 -14.08
C LEU A 331 -3.79 -5.98 -14.24
N THR A 332 -3.92 -5.03 -13.32
CA THR A 332 -4.89 -3.93 -13.45
C THR A 332 -4.62 -3.10 -14.71
N ALA A 333 -3.35 -2.76 -14.97
CA ALA A 333 -2.97 -2.03 -16.18
C ALA A 333 -3.30 -2.81 -17.45
N LEU A 334 -3.04 -4.12 -17.45
CA LEU A 334 -3.38 -4.99 -18.58
C LEU A 334 -4.90 -5.13 -18.78
N VAL A 335 -5.68 -5.22 -17.68
CA VAL A 335 -7.15 -5.19 -17.76
C VAL A 335 -7.63 -3.94 -18.47
N ILE A 336 -7.13 -2.77 -18.11
CA ILE A 336 -7.52 -1.49 -18.74
C ILE A 336 -7.06 -1.44 -20.20
N LEU A 337 -5.79 -1.72 -20.46
CA LEU A 337 -5.20 -1.47 -21.78
C LEU A 337 -5.51 -2.57 -22.81
N CYS A 338 -5.66 -3.85 -22.40
CA CYS A 338 -5.96 -4.95 -23.31
C CYS A 338 -7.45 -5.01 -23.67
N SER A 339 -8.34 -4.57 -22.77
CA SER A 339 -9.79 -4.64 -22.99
C SER A 339 -10.32 -3.71 -24.09
N GLY A 340 -9.52 -2.75 -24.54
CA GLY A 340 -9.90 -1.80 -25.57
C GLY A 340 -10.87 -0.70 -25.12
N VAL A 341 -11.11 -0.56 -23.81
CA VAL A 341 -11.93 0.55 -23.29
C VAL A 341 -11.27 1.88 -23.58
N PRO A 342 -12.06 2.91 -23.97
CA PRO A 342 -11.48 4.23 -24.23
C PRO A 342 -10.92 4.84 -22.95
N VAL A 343 -9.66 5.25 -22.99
CA VAL A 343 -9.00 5.97 -21.90
C VAL A 343 -9.03 7.46 -22.21
N GLY A 344 -9.68 8.25 -21.36
CA GLY A 344 -9.68 9.71 -21.44
C GLY A 344 -8.32 10.28 -20.99
N TYR A 345 -7.30 10.21 -21.85
CA TYR A 345 -5.98 10.70 -21.50
C TYR A 345 -5.98 12.21 -21.18
N GLY A 346 -5.25 12.58 -20.13
CA GLY A 346 -5.21 13.95 -19.61
C GLY A 346 -6.34 14.28 -18.62
N GLN A 347 -7.32 13.38 -18.44
CA GLN A 347 -8.42 13.53 -17.49
C GLN A 347 -8.23 12.59 -16.29
N ALA A 348 -8.71 13.01 -15.11
CA ALA A 348 -8.67 12.14 -13.94
C ALA A 348 -9.60 10.94 -14.13
N ALA A 349 -9.11 9.74 -13.81
CA ALA A 349 -9.88 8.52 -13.78
C ALA A 349 -9.65 7.78 -12.45
N GLY A 350 -10.64 7.02 -12.03
CA GLY A 350 -10.61 6.21 -10.83
C GLY A 350 -10.89 4.74 -11.11
N ALA A 351 -11.52 4.07 -10.16
CA ALA A 351 -11.82 2.65 -10.25
C ALA A 351 -12.78 2.29 -11.40
N GLU A 352 -13.62 3.25 -11.83
CA GLU A 352 -14.58 3.08 -12.92
C GLU A 352 -13.92 2.66 -14.23
N LEU A 353 -12.71 3.12 -14.50
CA LEU A 353 -11.96 2.74 -15.71
C LEU A 353 -11.55 1.26 -15.65
N THR A 354 -11.12 0.78 -14.48
CA THR A 354 -10.79 -0.64 -14.28
C THR A 354 -12.05 -1.51 -14.35
N ILE A 355 -13.15 -1.06 -13.74
CA ILE A 355 -14.44 -1.75 -13.79
C ILE A 355 -14.92 -1.87 -15.23
N SER A 356 -14.81 -0.81 -16.03
CA SER A 356 -15.14 -0.83 -17.46
C SER A 356 -14.31 -1.86 -18.22
N GLY A 357 -13.03 -2.01 -17.89
CA GLY A 357 -12.14 -3.02 -18.47
C GLY A 357 -12.62 -4.47 -18.17
N PHE A 358 -13.07 -4.74 -16.96
CA PHE A 358 -13.67 -6.03 -16.63
C PHE A 358 -15.05 -6.21 -17.32
N THR A 359 -15.89 -5.20 -17.30
CA THR A 359 -17.25 -5.25 -17.85
C THR A 359 -17.25 -5.46 -19.36
N SER A 360 -16.31 -4.87 -20.09
CA SER A 360 -16.18 -5.05 -21.54
C SER A 360 -15.87 -6.50 -21.92
N THR A 361 -15.19 -7.25 -21.05
CA THR A 361 -14.83 -8.65 -21.31
C THR A 361 -15.85 -9.63 -20.78
N TYR A 362 -16.38 -9.41 -19.57
CA TYR A 362 -17.25 -10.38 -18.88
C TYR A 362 -18.74 -10.01 -18.91
N GLY A 363 -19.07 -8.80 -19.34
CA GLY A 363 -20.46 -8.30 -19.28
C GLY A 363 -20.85 -7.72 -17.93
N GLY A 364 -22.08 -7.26 -17.80
CA GLY A 364 -22.56 -6.48 -16.66
C GLY A 364 -22.53 -7.19 -15.29
N TRP A 365 -22.61 -8.54 -15.27
CA TRP A 365 -22.58 -9.30 -14.01
C TRP A 365 -21.31 -9.13 -13.20
N VAL A 366 -20.20 -8.81 -13.87
CA VAL A 366 -18.89 -8.63 -13.20
C VAL A 366 -18.86 -7.39 -12.30
N SER A 367 -19.82 -6.47 -12.44
CA SER A 367 -19.94 -5.29 -11.58
C SER A 367 -20.16 -5.67 -10.11
N ILE A 368 -20.90 -6.74 -9.83
CA ILE A 368 -21.04 -7.27 -8.46
C ILE A 368 -19.69 -7.75 -7.94
N PHE A 369 -18.95 -8.51 -8.77
CA PHE A 369 -17.65 -9.01 -8.38
C PHE A 369 -16.66 -7.86 -8.10
N THR A 370 -16.62 -6.85 -8.97
CA THR A 370 -15.74 -5.70 -8.78
C THR A 370 -16.10 -4.90 -7.54
N ALA A 371 -17.39 -4.76 -7.23
CA ALA A 371 -17.84 -4.14 -5.97
C ALA A 371 -17.38 -4.96 -4.75
N VAL A 372 -17.56 -6.28 -4.76
CA VAL A 372 -17.07 -7.18 -3.68
C VAL A 372 -15.56 -7.11 -3.55
N ALA A 373 -14.82 -7.13 -4.66
CA ALA A 373 -13.36 -6.99 -4.65
C ALA A 373 -12.94 -5.64 -4.03
N MET A 374 -13.55 -4.54 -4.45
CA MET A 374 -13.28 -3.21 -3.87
C MET A 374 -13.58 -3.16 -2.37
N CYS A 375 -14.68 -3.76 -1.93
CA CYS A 375 -15.01 -3.88 -0.51
C CYS A 375 -13.93 -4.66 0.26
N CYS A 376 -13.47 -5.79 -0.27
CA CYS A 376 -12.43 -6.60 0.36
C CYS A 376 -11.09 -5.83 0.42
N PHE A 377 -10.68 -5.21 -0.68
CA PHE A 377 -9.44 -4.43 -0.76
C PHE A 377 -9.46 -3.22 0.18
N ALA A 378 -10.52 -2.43 0.15
CA ALA A 378 -10.65 -1.26 1.01
C ALA A 378 -10.77 -1.65 2.50
N PHE A 379 -11.58 -2.66 2.83
CA PHE A 379 -11.74 -3.13 4.21
C PHE A 379 -10.44 -3.72 4.78
N SER A 380 -9.68 -4.49 3.98
CA SER A 380 -8.37 -4.98 4.40
C SER A 380 -7.41 -3.83 4.72
N THR A 381 -7.42 -2.77 3.90
CA THR A 381 -6.60 -1.58 4.13
C THR A 381 -6.97 -0.89 5.44
N VAL A 382 -8.26 -0.76 5.76
CA VAL A 382 -8.71 -0.22 7.06
C VAL A 382 -8.13 -1.03 8.22
N ILE A 383 -8.14 -2.35 8.13
CA ILE A 383 -7.62 -3.22 9.20
C ILE A 383 -6.08 -3.10 9.33
N GLY A 384 -5.36 -3.10 8.22
CA GLY A 384 -3.90 -2.96 8.21
C GLY A 384 -3.43 -1.61 8.77
N TRP A 385 -4.02 -0.52 8.29
CA TRP A 385 -3.73 0.83 8.77
C TRP A 385 -4.17 1.07 10.22
N GLY A 386 -5.23 0.40 10.68
CA GLY A 386 -5.64 0.40 12.07
C GLY A 386 -4.52 -0.08 13.02
N LEU A 387 -3.79 -1.13 12.64
CA LEU A 387 -2.61 -1.57 13.39
C LEU A 387 -1.51 -0.50 13.39
N TYR A 388 -1.24 0.14 12.23
CA TYR A 388 -0.20 1.17 12.15
C TYR A 388 -0.51 2.35 13.06
N GLY A 389 -1.75 2.84 13.03
CA GLY A 389 -2.19 3.93 13.90
C GLY A 389 -2.14 3.56 15.39
N GLN A 390 -2.54 2.32 15.73
CA GLN A 390 -2.45 1.81 17.09
C GLN A 390 -0.99 1.82 17.60
N ARG A 391 -0.03 1.40 16.77
CA ARG A 391 1.40 1.41 17.16
C ARG A 391 1.98 2.82 17.22
N CYS A 392 1.55 3.73 16.35
CA CYS A 392 1.96 5.14 16.40
C CYS A 392 1.43 5.84 17.66
N ILE A 393 0.16 5.69 17.99
CA ILE A 393 -0.41 6.30 19.20
C ILE A 393 0.17 5.70 20.48
N GLU A 394 0.44 4.39 20.48
CA GLU A 394 1.10 3.70 21.59
C GLU A 394 2.51 4.25 21.84
N PHE A 395 3.28 4.52 20.78
CA PHE A 395 4.60 5.13 20.87
C PHE A 395 4.56 6.54 21.46
N LEU A 396 3.57 7.36 21.08
CA LEU A 396 3.44 8.75 21.54
C LEU A 396 2.95 8.87 22.98
N PHE A 397 1.94 8.10 23.35
CA PHE A 397 1.18 8.29 24.61
C PHE A 397 1.09 7.03 25.47
N GLY A 398 1.75 5.96 25.06
CA GLY A 398 1.75 4.69 25.77
C GLY A 398 0.52 3.80 25.52
N PRO A 399 0.52 2.58 26.07
CA PRO A 399 -0.51 1.56 25.77
C PRO A 399 -1.94 1.97 26.15
N LYS A 400 -2.10 2.84 27.13
CA LYS A 400 -3.44 3.30 27.58
C LYS A 400 -4.19 4.10 26.51
N ALA A 401 -3.45 4.78 25.60
CA ALA A 401 -4.02 5.56 24.52
C ALA A 401 -4.59 4.72 23.36
N THR A 402 -4.27 3.45 23.30
CA THR A 402 -4.73 2.56 22.21
C THR A 402 -6.24 2.33 22.23
N LYS A 403 -6.86 2.22 23.41
CA LYS A 403 -8.33 2.01 23.51
C LYS A 403 -9.15 3.19 22.99
N PRO A 404 -8.92 4.45 23.47
CA PRO A 404 -9.64 5.60 22.91
C PRO A 404 -9.33 5.81 21.43
N PHE A 405 -8.10 5.55 20.99
CA PHE A 405 -7.77 5.58 19.57
C PHE A 405 -8.61 4.59 18.76
N MET A 406 -8.73 3.33 19.19
CA MET A 406 -9.53 2.33 18.47
C MET A 406 -11.00 2.71 18.38
N ALA A 407 -11.56 3.32 19.44
CA ALA A 407 -12.93 3.83 19.42
C ALA A 407 -13.09 4.96 18.40
N ALA A 408 -12.21 5.97 18.44
CA ALA A 408 -12.22 7.08 17.49
C ALA A 408 -12.00 6.58 16.05
N TYR A 409 -11.04 5.67 15.84
CA TYR A 409 -10.74 5.08 14.54
C TYR A 409 -11.95 4.35 13.95
N SER A 410 -12.68 3.57 14.77
CA SER A 410 -13.89 2.88 14.31
C SER A 410 -15.02 3.86 13.95
N LEU A 411 -15.21 4.92 14.73
CA LEU A 411 -16.23 5.95 14.46
C LEU A 411 -16.00 6.70 13.15
N VAL A 412 -14.74 6.91 12.76
CA VAL A 412 -14.39 7.58 11.49
C VAL A 412 -14.91 6.82 10.27
N ALA A 413 -15.18 5.53 10.37
CA ALA A 413 -15.80 4.77 9.29
C ALA A 413 -17.19 5.33 8.90
N VAL A 414 -17.98 5.79 9.89
CA VAL A 414 -19.28 6.40 9.62
C VAL A 414 -19.12 7.74 8.90
N VAL A 415 -18.11 8.53 9.30
CA VAL A 415 -17.77 9.79 8.63
C VAL A 415 -17.35 9.54 7.18
N GLY A 416 -16.48 8.54 6.95
CA GLY A 416 -16.05 8.14 5.60
C GLY A 416 -17.19 7.69 4.71
N ALA A 417 -18.18 6.98 5.29
CA ALA A 417 -19.36 6.50 4.56
C ALA A 417 -20.30 7.61 4.12
N THR A 418 -20.41 8.71 4.88
CA THR A 418 -21.52 9.68 4.73
C THR A 418 -21.08 11.05 4.22
N MET A 419 -19.78 11.36 4.23
CA MET A 419 -19.27 12.69 3.86
C MET A 419 -18.57 12.70 2.50
N ASN A 420 -18.62 13.86 1.83
CA ASN A 420 -17.78 14.12 0.68
C ASN A 420 -16.35 14.47 1.17
N LEU A 421 -15.39 13.62 0.80
CA LEU A 421 -14.04 13.65 1.37
C LEU A 421 -13.00 14.40 0.52
N GLY A 422 -13.37 15.18 -0.50
CA GLY A 422 -12.44 15.76 -1.47
C GLY A 422 -11.19 16.41 -0.84
N LEU A 423 -11.38 17.42 0.02
CA LEU A 423 -10.28 18.10 0.72
C LEU A 423 -9.62 17.19 1.76
N MET A 424 -10.39 16.40 2.50
CA MET A 424 -9.88 15.48 3.52
C MET A 424 -8.97 14.42 2.90
N TRP A 425 -9.33 13.91 1.72
CA TRP A 425 -8.50 13.00 0.94
C TRP A 425 -7.14 13.63 0.61
N SER A 426 -7.15 14.83 0.06
CA SER A 426 -5.93 15.55 -0.31
C SER A 426 -5.02 15.83 0.90
N ILE A 427 -5.59 16.20 2.04
CA ILE A 427 -4.85 16.42 3.29
C ILE A 427 -4.24 15.10 3.79
N ALA A 428 -5.00 14.02 3.75
CA ALA A 428 -4.52 12.69 4.17
C ALA A 428 -3.39 12.17 3.27
N GLU A 429 -3.46 12.38 1.95
CA GLU A 429 -2.35 12.10 1.02
C GLU A 429 -1.11 12.93 1.36
N THR A 430 -1.27 14.17 1.77
CA THR A 430 -0.16 15.05 2.15
C THR A 430 0.54 14.51 3.41
N PHE A 431 -0.19 14.15 4.45
CA PHE A 431 0.39 13.57 5.66
C PHE A 431 1.06 12.22 5.38
N ASN A 432 0.46 11.40 4.53
CA ASN A 432 1.06 10.14 4.09
C ASN A 432 2.41 10.38 3.41
N GLY A 433 2.48 11.34 2.48
CA GLY A 433 3.73 11.68 1.81
C GLY A 433 4.79 12.25 2.76
N LEU A 434 4.39 13.04 3.77
CA LEU A 434 5.32 13.59 4.77
C LEU A 434 6.02 12.51 5.61
N MET A 435 5.41 11.35 5.81
CA MET A 435 6.02 10.22 6.54
C MET A 435 7.29 9.69 5.85
N VAL A 436 7.45 9.93 4.55
CA VAL A 436 8.65 9.58 3.78
C VAL A 436 9.90 10.23 4.36
N ILE A 437 9.81 11.49 4.81
CA ILE A 437 10.95 12.27 5.26
C ILE A 437 11.65 11.62 6.48
N PRO A 438 10.97 11.41 7.62
CA PRO A 438 11.61 10.79 8.78
C PRO A 438 12.07 9.36 8.49
N ASN A 439 11.29 8.60 7.72
CA ASN A 439 11.62 7.23 7.42
C ASN A 439 12.86 7.09 6.53
N LEU A 440 12.89 7.74 5.37
CA LEU A 440 14.02 7.62 4.44
C LEU A 440 15.31 8.19 5.04
N THR A 441 15.23 9.27 5.83
CA THR A 441 16.39 9.79 6.55
C THR A 441 16.99 8.71 7.45
N ALA A 442 16.18 8.03 8.23
CA ALA A 442 16.64 6.97 9.11
C ALA A 442 17.19 5.76 8.34
N VAL A 443 16.48 5.30 7.32
CA VAL A 443 16.92 4.15 6.50
C VAL A 443 18.24 4.45 5.78
N PHE A 444 18.42 5.67 5.28
CA PHE A 444 19.67 6.10 4.66
C PHE A 444 20.84 6.09 5.65
N LEU A 445 20.64 6.69 6.83
CA LEU A 445 21.65 6.72 7.90
C LEU A 445 22.01 5.31 8.38
N LEU A 446 21.03 4.41 8.45
CA LEU A 446 21.20 3.03 8.92
C LEU A 446 21.54 2.04 7.80
N SER A 447 21.78 2.51 6.58
CA SER A 447 22.06 1.65 5.42
C SER A 447 23.26 0.71 5.63
N ASN A 448 24.29 1.14 6.37
CA ASN A 448 25.43 0.30 6.70
C ASN A 448 25.07 -0.83 7.68
N THR A 449 24.15 -0.57 8.63
CA THR A 449 23.61 -1.61 9.53
C THR A 449 22.87 -2.69 8.75
N VAL A 450 22.06 -2.31 7.76
CA VAL A 450 21.39 -3.27 6.88
C VAL A 450 22.40 -4.16 6.14
N VAL A 451 23.48 -3.56 5.59
CA VAL A 451 24.55 -4.30 4.89
C VAL A 451 25.27 -5.25 5.83
N GLN A 452 25.56 -4.82 7.07
CA GLN A 452 26.22 -5.67 8.06
C GLN A 452 25.33 -6.87 8.42
N LEU A 453 24.07 -6.65 8.77
CA LEU A 453 23.11 -7.71 9.09
C LEU A 453 22.95 -8.69 7.93
N LEU A 454 22.98 -8.19 6.68
CA LEU A 454 22.91 -9.02 5.49
C LEU A 454 24.15 -9.92 5.34
N LYS A 455 25.34 -9.38 5.58
CA LYS A 455 26.61 -10.15 5.55
C LYS A 455 26.62 -11.23 6.63
N ASP A 456 26.21 -10.88 7.85
CA ASP A 456 26.19 -11.81 8.99
C ASP A 456 25.21 -12.94 8.75
N TYR A 457 24.05 -12.65 8.16
CA TYR A 457 23.05 -13.64 7.81
C TYR A 457 23.60 -14.69 6.82
N PHE A 458 24.22 -14.27 5.73
CA PHE A 458 24.73 -15.21 4.73
C PHE A 458 26.03 -15.90 5.15
N ASN A 459 26.88 -15.25 5.96
CA ASN A 459 28.08 -15.88 6.52
C ASN A 459 27.73 -16.93 7.58
N GLY A 460 26.66 -16.73 8.35
CA GLY A 460 26.16 -17.70 9.32
C GLY A 460 25.47 -18.92 8.70
N GLU A 461 24.69 -18.72 7.63
CA GLU A 461 23.99 -19.82 6.93
C GLU A 461 24.89 -20.60 5.94
N GLY A 462 26.01 -20.01 5.49
CA GLY A 462 27.00 -20.71 4.66
C GLY A 462 27.76 -21.85 5.37
N LYS A 463 27.56 -22.01 6.68
CA LYS A 463 28.13 -23.11 7.49
C LYS A 463 27.12 -24.21 7.85
N ILE A 464 25.87 -24.08 7.43
CA ILE A 464 24.85 -25.12 7.61
C ILE A 464 24.57 -25.70 6.21
N LYS A 465 25.30 -26.76 5.87
CA LYS A 465 24.99 -27.66 4.76
C LYS A 465 23.76 -28.50 5.09
#